data_492f7fa3b41466dfd1a67979118e4166
#
_entry.id   492f7fa3b41466dfd1a67979118e4166
#
_cell.length_a   1.000
_cell.length_b   1.000
_cell.length_c   1.000
_cell.angle_alpha   90.00
_cell.angle_beta   90.00
_cell.angle_gamma   90.00
#
_symmetry.space_group_name_H-M   'P 1'
#
loop_
_entity.id
_entity.type
_entity.pdbx_description
1 polymer ?
#
loop_
_entity_poly.entity_id
_entity_poly.type
_entity_poly.pdbx_seq_one_letter_code
_entity_poly.pdbx_strand_id
1 'polypeptide(L)'
;MPKVPSLSVFFPEYNEEANVENMIREAQRILPEVAEKWEIIPVNDGSKDRTGEIIDRLAKADPNIHPVHHEKNKGYGGAVISGYNASKYDLVFFTDGDLQFDLREITLLIEKLDEGDLILGYRKNRRDAWNRKLNAFLWGSLVKLLFGFQVRDVDCAFKMIKRKVIDKVQLSAGGAMVSTELLARSSKAGFRFVEVGVTHLPRVAGTQTGAKLSVILRAFGELFKLYGKIKNQPK
;
A
#
# COMPACT_ATOMS: atom_id res chain seq x y z
N MET A 1 -21.16 -8.20 9.66
CA MET A 1 -21.00 -7.92 8.22
C MET A 1 -20.79 -9.24 7.49
N PRO A 2 -21.36 -9.47 6.29
CA PRO A 2 -21.03 -10.67 5.52
C PRO A 2 -19.54 -10.65 5.16
N LYS A 3 -18.89 -11.82 5.23
CA LYS A 3 -17.49 -11.97 4.84
C LYS A 3 -17.34 -11.86 3.32
N VAL A 4 -16.22 -11.29 2.88
CA VAL A 4 -15.86 -11.38 1.45
C VAL A 4 -15.40 -12.80 1.10
N PRO A 5 -15.61 -13.28 -0.14
CA PRO A 5 -15.24 -14.65 -0.52
C PRO A 5 -13.73 -14.94 -0.37
N SER A 6 -12.89 -13.97 -0.76
CA SER A 6 -11.44 -14.15 -0.67
C SER A 6 -10.68 -12.82 -0.60
N LEU A 7 -9.55 -12.81 0.13
CA LEU A 7 -8.77 -11.61 0.41
C LEU A 7 -7.28 -11.92 0.54
N SER A 8 -6.45 -11.31 -0.28
CA SER A 8 -4.99 -11.25 -0.08
C SER A 8 -4.63 -9.99 0.67
N VAL A 9 -3.83 -10.11 1.72
CA VAL A 9 -3.30 -8.97 2.47
C VAL A 9 -1.79 -8.98 2.38
N PHE A 10 -1.20 -7.87 1.96
CA PHE A 10 0.24 -7.76 1.95
C PHE A 10 0.75 -6.46 2.59
N PHE A 11 1.94 -6.53 3.12
CA PHE A 11 2.66 -5.38 3.66
C PHE A 11 4.17 -5.50 3.39
N PRO A 12 4.81 -4.41 2.93
CA PRO A 12 6.25 -4.35 2.74
C PRO A 12 6.95 -4.19 4.09
N GLU A 13 8.04 -4.95 4.28
CA GLU A 13 8.83 -4.98 5.50
C GLU A 13 10.30 -4.75 5.19
N TYR A 14 10.94 -3.79 5.86
CA TYR A 14 12.38 -3.57 5.76
C TYR A 14 12.96 -3.12 7.08
N ASN A 15 13.69 -4.02 7.77
CA ASN A 15 14.23 -3.82 9.11
C ASN A 15 13.12 -3.43 10.13
N GLU A 16 12.08 -4.27 10.17
CA GLU A 16 10.89 -4.09 11.02
C GLU A 16 10.78 -5.23 12.06
N GLU A 17 11.89 -5.76 12.57
CA GLU A 17 11.90 -6.85 13.56
C GLU A 17 11.05 -6.55 14.81
N ALA A 18 10.91 -5.26 15.17
CA ALA A 18 10.11 -4.81 16.30
C ALA A 18 8.59 -4.84 16.03
N ASN A 19 8.16 -4.78 14.78
CA ASN A 19 6.75 -4.60 14.40
C ASN A 19 6.17 -5.81 13.67
N VAL A 20 6.96 -6.51 12.86
CA VAL A 20 6.50 -7.52 11.91
C VAL A 20 5.70 -8.67 12.56
N GLU A 21 6.10 -9.16 13.73
CA GLU A 21 5.34 -10.20 14.43
C GLU A 21 3.95 -9.71 14.84
N ASN A 22 3.88 -8.52 15.42
CA ASN A 22 2.61 -7.93 15.84
C ASN A 22 1.68 -7.68 14.64
N MET A 23 2.23 -7.20 13.52
CA MET A 23 1.46 -6.96 12.30
C MET A 23 0.87 -8.26 11.74
N ILE A 24 1.65 -9.32 11.65
CA ILE A 24 1.18 -10.62 11.18
C ILE A 24 0.12 -11.18 12.12
N ARG A 25 0.34 -11.13 13.44
CA ARG A 25 -0.62 -11.65 14.43
C ARG A 25 -1.93 -10.86 14.43
N GLU A 26 -1.87 -9.55 14.25
CA GLU A 26 -3.08 -8.73 14.13
C GLU A 26 -3.86 -9.10 12.86
N ALA A 27 -3.19 -9.29 11.73
CA ALA A 27 -3.81 -9.77 10.50
C ALA A 27 -4.44 -11.17 10.69
N GLN A 28 -3.73 -12.12 11.30
CA GLN A 28 -4.28 -13.45 11.61
C GLN A 28 -5.55 -13.40 12.47
N ARG A 29 -5.65 -12.43 13.38
CA ARG A 29 -6.84 -12.25 14.23
C ARG A 29 -8.02 -11.67 13.47
N ILE A 30 -7.78 -10.70 12.57
CA ILE A 30 -8.83 -9.91 11.90
C ILE A 30 -9.34 -10.61 10.63
N LEU A 31 -8.45 -11.18 9.82
CA LEU A 31 -8.81 -11.70 8.51
C LEU A 31 -9.86 -12.81 8.53
N PRO A 32 -9.84 -13.76 9.45
CA PRO A 32 -10.91 -14.76 9.59
C PRO A 32 -12.29 -14.18 9.88
N GLU A 33 -12.37 -12.97 10.43
CA GLU A 33 -13.65 -12.30 10.73
C GLU A 33 -14.26 -11.64 9.50
N VAL A 34 -13.44 -11.26 8.50
CA VAL A 34 -13.85 -10.46 7.34
C VAL A 34 -13.82 -11.21 6.00
N ALA A 35 -13.12 -12.34 5.91
CA ALA A 35 -13.01 -13.14 4.67
C ALA A 35 -13.22 -14.63 4.93
N GLU A 36 -13.78 -15.35 3.93
CA GLU A 36 -13.92 -16.81 3.98
C GLU A 36 -12.59 -17.50 3.68
N LYS A 37 -11.86 -16.99 2.69
CA LYS A 37 -10.49 -17.40 2.35
C LYS A 37 -9.58 -16.18 2.43
N TRP A 38 -8.43 -16.34 3.04
CA TRP A 38 -7.49 -15.23 3.17
C TRP A 38 -6.04 -15.72 3.14
N GLU A 39 -5.15 -14.82 2.82
CA GLU A 39 -3.71 -15.01 2.91
C GLU A 39 -3.02 -13.74 3.39
N ILE A 40 -1.88 -13.92 4.04
CA ILE A 40 -0.98 -12.85 4.47
C ILE A 40 0.32 -13.00 3.70
N ILE A 41 0.77 -11.90 3.08
CA ILE A 41 1.98 -11.88 2.27
C ILE A 41 2.91 -10.80 2.84
N PRO A 42 3.72 -11.12 3.86
CA PRO A 42 4.78 -10.23 4.31
C PRO A 42 5.88 -10.20 3.25
N VAL A 43 6.21 -9.00 2.74
CA VAL A 43 7.24 -8.81 1.73
C VAL A 43 8.50 -8.26 2.38
N ASN A 44 9.44 -9.14 2.70
CA ASN A 44 10.74 -8.77 3.25
C ASN A 44 11.67 -8.24 2.16
N ASP A 45 11.89 -6.94 2.13
CA ASP A 45 12.70 -6.26 1.13
C ASP A 45 14.21 -6.28 1.44
N GLY A 46 14.74 -7.47 1.69
CA GLY A 46 16.16 -7.67 1.95
C GLY A 46 16.61 -7.08 3.30
N SER A 47 15.82 -7.27 4.36
CA SER A 47 16.16 -6.85 5.73
C SER A 47 17.47 -7.46 6.21
N LYS A 48 18.17 -6.71 7.06
CA LYS A 48 19.46 -7.11 7.66
C LYS A 48 19.33 -7.49 9.14
N ASP A 49 18.17 -7.22 9.72
CA ASP A 49 17.79 -7.58 11.10
C ASP A 49 17.03 -8.92 11.10
N ARG A 50 16.36 -9.25 12.18
CA ARG A 50 15.63 -10.51 12.34
C ARG A 50 14.26 -10.54 11.69
N THR A 51 13.89 -9.52 10.88
CA THR A 51 12.58 -9.47 10.20
C THR A 51 12.29 -10.74 9.41
N GLY A 52 13.24 -11.18 8.56
CA GLY A 52 13.07 -12.39 7.74
C GLY A 52 12.93 -13.67 8.57
N GLU A 53 13.74 -13.82 9.60
CA GLU A 53 13.68 -14.97 10.53
C GLU A 53 12.31 -15.06 11.25
N ILE A 54 11.78 -13.91 11.69
CA ILE A 54 10.47 -13.84 12.35
C ILE A 54 9.35 -14.24 11.37
N ILE A 55 9.38 -13.72 10.15
CA ILE A 55 8.42 -14.05 9.09
C ILE A 55 8.43 -15.55 8.81
N ASP A 56 9.60 -16.15 8.60
CA ASP A 56 9.74 -17.57 8.30
C ASP A 56 9.22 -18.47 9.44
N ARG A 57 9.48 -18.09 10.69
CA ARG A 57 8.97 -18.79 11.86
C ARG A 57 7.44 -18.79 11.90
N LEU A 58 6.80 -17.65 11.61
CA LEU A 58 5.36 -17.53 11.60
C LEU A 58 4.72 -18.26 10.40
N ALA A 59 5.34 -18.22 9.23
CA ALA A 59 4.89 -18.96 8.05
C ALA A 59 4.95 -20.47 8.22
N LYS A 60 5.91 -21.00 8.96
CA LYS A 60 5.97 -22.44 9.32
C LYS A 60 4.80 -22.85 10.24
N ALA A 61 4.26 -21.93 11.02
CA ALA A 61 3.19 -22.20 11.97
C ALA A 61 1.78 -22.01 11.38
N ASP A 62 1.64 -21.25 10.28
CA ASP A 62 0.35 -20.94 9.65
C ASP A 62 0.45 -21.04 8.12
N PRO A 63 -0.28 -21.97 7.49
CA PRO A 63 -0.25 -22.17 6.03
C PRO A 63 -0.86 -21.02 5.22
N ASN A 64 -1.53 -20.07 5.87
CA ASN A 64 -2.05 -18.87 5.21
C ASN A 64 -1.01 -17.73 5.08
N ILE A 65 0.19 -17.90 5.63
CA ILE A 65 1.27 -16.92 5.53
C ILE A 65 2.21 -17.34 4.40
N HIS A 66 2.29 -16.51 3.36
CA HIS A 66 3.08 -16.74 2.15
C HIS A 66 4.15 -15.66 1.98
N PRO A 67 5.32 -15.80 2.63
CA PRO A 67 6.34 -14.77 2.60
C PRO A 67 6.96 -14.58 1.20
N VAL A 68 7.31 -13.34 0.89
CA VAL A 68 8.15 -12.98 -0.25
C VAL A 68 9.44 -12.39 0.27
N HIS A 69 10.59 -12.97 -0.08
CA HIS A 69 11.91 -12.46 0.32
C HIS A 69 12.67 -11.95 -0.88
N HIS A 70 13.17 -10.72 -0.81
CA HIS A 70 14.13 -10.21 -1.76
C HIS A 70 15.56 -10.48 -1.28
N GLU A 71 16.43 -10.96 -2.15
CA GLU A 71 17.86 -11.12 -1.85
C GLU A 71 18.55 -9.79 -1.53
N LYS A 72 18.06 -8.69 -2.14
CA LYS A 72 18.56 -7.32 -1.94
C LYS A 72 17.38 -6.36 -1.88
N ASN A 73 17.56 -5.27 -1.15
CA ASN A 73 16.57 -4.21 -1.07
C ASN A 73 16.28 -3.64 -2.48
N LYS A 74 15.02 -3.74 -2.91
CA LYS A 74 14.49 -3.20 -4.18
C LYS A 74 13.78 -1.85 -3.98
N GLY A 75 13.70 -1.39 -2.74
CA GLY A 75 12.98 -0.20 -2.35
C GLY A 75 11.48 -0.41 -2.19
N TYR A 76 10.83 0.55 -1.55
CA TYR A 76 9.41 0.48 -1.21
C TYR A 76 8.51 0.08 -2.39
N GLY A 77 8.68 0.73 -3.55
CA GLY A 77 7.90 0.39 -4.74
C GLY A 77 8.14 -1.04 -5.23
N GLY A 78 9.38 -1.51 -5.16
CA GLY A 78 9.72 -2.89 -5.51
C GLY A 78 9.03 -3.91 -4.59
N ALA A 79 8.98 -3.63 -3.29
CA ALA A 79 8.28 -4.48 -2.32
C ALA A 79 6.76 -4.45 -2.54
N VAL A 80 6.17 -3.28 -2.77
CA VAL A 80 4.74 -3.14 -3.08
C VAL A 80 4.35 -3.89 -4.36
N ILE A 81 5.14 -3.77 -5.42
CA ILE A 81 4.91 -4.51 -6.68
C ILE A 81 4.98 -6.01 -6.44
N SER A 82 5.95 -6.48 -5.66
CA SER A 82 6.07 -7.90 -5.33
C SER A 82 4.88 -8.42 -4.53
N GLY A 83 4.35 -7.61 -3.61
CA GLY A 83 3.13 -7.93 -2.86
C GLY A 83 1.90 -8.07 -3.78
N TYR A 84 1.69 -7.13 -4.70
CA TYR A 84 0.62 -7.24 -5.69
C TYR A 84 0.77 -8.50 -6.57
N ASN A 85 1.97 -8.78 -7.04
CA ASN A 85 2.22 -9.94 -7.90
C ASN A 85 2.07 -11.29 -7.17
N ALA A 86 2.41 -11.35 -5.89
CA ALA A 86 2.28 -12.54 -5.07
C ALA A 86 0.83 -12.79 -4.60
N SER A 87 0.01 -11.76 -4.52
CA SER A 87 -1.40 -11.87 -4.14
C SER A 87 -2.17 -12.71 -5.15
N LYS A 88 -3.02 -13.64 -4.71
CA LYS A 88 -3.74 -14.59 -5.60
C LYS A 88 -5.26 -14.45 -5.57
N TYR A 89 -5.82 -13.76 -4.57
CA TYR A 89 -7.29 -13.64 -4.43
C TYR A 89 -7.87 -12.43 -5.16
N ASP A 90 -9.21 -12.41 -5.30
CA ASP A 90 -9.95 -11.40 -6.07
C ASP A 90 -9.91 -10.01 -5.46
N LEU A 91 -9.74 -9.93 -4.16
CA LEU A 91 -9.51 -8.69 -3.44
C LEU A 91 -8.08 -8.68 -2.90
N VAL A 92 -7.41 -7.55 -3.05
CA VAL A 92 -6.07 -7.34 -2.53
C VAL A 92 -6.06 -6.10 -1.65
N PHE A 93 -5.70 -6.29 -0.39
CA PHE A 93 -5.52 -5.22 0.56
C PHE A 93 -4.04 -4.96 0.81
N PHE A 94 -3.66 -3.71 0.73
CA PHE A 94 -2.31 -3.22 0.96
C PHE A 94 -2.28 -2.27 2.15
N THR A 95 -1.33 -2.49 3.06
CA THR A 95 -1.01 -1.56 4.15
C THR A 95 0.49 -1.59 4.46
N ASP A 96 1.01 -0.53 5.10
CA ASP A 96 2.38 -0.54 5.64
C ASP A 96 2.45 -1.46 6.88
N GLY A 97 3.62 -2.09 7.11
CA GLY A 97 3.86 -3.02 8.22
C GLY A 97 4.21 -2.35 9.57
N ASP A 98 4.10 -1.02 9.66
CA ASP A 98 4.58 -0.24 10.81
C ASP A 98 3.53 0.03 11.90
N LEU A 99 2.37 -0.64 11.82
CA LEU A 99 1.23 -0.53 12.77
C LEU A 99 0.67 0.90 12.91
N GLN A 100 0.87 1.77 11.92
CA GLN A 100 0.31 3.12 11.94
C GLN A 100 -1.16 3.18 11.50
N PHE A 101 -1.74 2.08 11.06
CA PHE A 101 -3.17 1.96 10.75
C PHE A 101 -3.86 0.96 11.66
N ASP A 102 -5.10 1.23 12.03
CA ASP A 102 -5.95 0.24 12.69
C ASP A 102 -6.47 -0.77 11.64
N LEU A 103 -5.94 -1.97 11.66
CA LEU A 103 -6.29 -2.99 10.66
C LEU A 103 -7.77 -3.38 10.71
N ARG A 104 -8.46 -3.17 11.83
CA ARG A 104 -9.91 -3.40 11.95
C ARG A 104 -10.73 -2.51 11.02
N GLU A 105 -10.19 -1.35 10.64
CA GLU A 105 -10.86 -0.44 9.70
C GLU A 105 -10.89 -0.96 8.25
N ILE A 106 -10.30 -2.14 7.98
CA ILE A 106 -10.48 -2.86 6.71
C ILE A 106 -11.95 -3.08 6.37
N THR A 107 -12.80 -3.22 7.40
CA THR A 107 -14.25 -3.34 7.25
C THR A 107 -14.87 -2.14 6.55
N LEU A 108 -14.38 -0.92 6.83
CA LEU A 108 -14.85 0.31 6.19
C LEU A 108 -14.58 0.32 4.68
N LEU A 109 -13.51 -0.35 4.22
CA LEU A 109 -13.21 -0.48 2.81
C LEU A 109 -14.08 -1.57 2.17
N ILE A 110 -14.30 -2.66 2.88
CA ILE A 110 -15.17 -3.76 2.43
C ILE A 110 -16.59 -3.27 2.17
N GLU A 111 -17.15 -2.41 3.02
CA GLU A 111 -18.48 -1.80 2.85
C GLU A 111 -18.63 -1.00 1.56
N LYS A 112 -17.53 -0.57 0.96
CA LYS A 112 -17.49 0.27 -0.24
C LYS A 112 -17.15 -0.47 -1.54
N LEU A 113 -17.01 -1.80 -1.49
CA LEU A 113 -16.58 -2.60 -2.65
C LEU A 113 -17.52 -2.48 -3.85
N ASP A 114 -18.82 -2.30 -3.63
CA ASP A 114 -19.80 -2.16 -4.73
C ASP A 114 -19.74 -0.79 -5.40
N GLU A 115 -19.16 0.21 -4.73
CA GLU A 115 -19.10 1.59 -5.22
C GLU A 115 -17.88 1.85 -6.13
N GLY A 116 -16.80 1.05 -6.04
CA GLY A 116 -15.56 1.28 -6.78
C GLY A 116 -14.74 0.05 -7.08
N ASP A 117 -13.65 0.26 -7.80
CA ASP A 117 -12.66 -0.76 -8.15
C ASP A 117 -11.42 -0.68 -7.27
N LEU A 118 -11.09 0.54 -6.82
CA LEU A 118 -10.08 0.84 -5.81
C LEU A 118 -10.75 1.60 -4.67
N ILE A 119 -10.67 1.06 -3.45
CA ILE A 119 -11.14 1.70 -2.24
C ILE A 119 -9.92 2.20 -1.50
N LEU A 120 -9.80 3.52 -1.40
CA LEU A 120 -8.60 4.23 -0.96
C LEU A 120 -8.82 4.82 0.42
N GLY A 121 -7.99 4.45 1.37
CA GLY A 121 -7.93 5.15 2.64
C GLY A 121 -7.41 6.58 2.47
N TYR A 122 -7.89 7.52 3.26
CA TYR A 122 -7.21 8.78 3.52
C TYR A 122 -7.10 9.01 5.03
N ARG A 123 -5.95 9.52 5.46
CA ARG A 123 -5.66 9.71 6.90
C ARG A 123 -6.52 10.82 7.47
N LYS A 124 -7.46 10.47 8.39
CA LYS A 124 -8.24 11.44 9.18
C LYS A 124 -7.31 12.15 10.18
N ASN A 125 -7.62 13.38 10.51
CA ASN A 125 -7.01 14.13 11.63
C ASN A 125 -5.47 14.13 11.61
N ARG A 126 -4.86 14.30 10.43
CA ARG A 126 -3.40 14.42 10.30
C ARG A 126 -2.89 15.51 11.25
N ARG A 127 -2.13 15.10 12.29
CA ARG A 127 -1.44 15.99 13.23
C ARG A 127 -0.12 16.51 12.68
N ASP A 128 0.05 16.48 11.36
CA ASP A 128 1.24 17.00 10.69
C ASP A 128 1.37 18.52 10.89
N ALA A 129 2.61 18.99 10.98
CA ALA A 129 2.94 20.40 10.93
C ALA A 129 2.37 21.04 9.65
N TRP A 130 2.01 22.32 9.70
CA TRP A 130 1.34 23.01 8.60
C TRP A 130 2.12 22.97 7.28
N ASN A 131 3.45 23.05 7.34
CA ASN A 131 4.34 22.93 6.17
C ASN A 131 4.22 21.56 5.47
N ARG A 132 4.04 20.47 6.22
CA ARG A 132 3.80 19.13 5.66
C ARG A 132 2.42 19.03 5.01
N LYS A 133 1.40 19.67 5.60
CA LYS A 133 0.06 19.74 5.00
C LYS A 133 0.08 20.52 3.68
N LEU A 134 0.80 21.66 3.65
CA LEU A 134 0.97 22.46 2.45
C LEU A 134 1.70 21.66 1.36
N ASN A 135 2.80 20.99 1.68
CA ASN A 135 3.54 20.17 0.72
C ASN A 135 2.67 19.03 0.16
N ALA A 136 1.88 18.35 1.01
CA ALA A 136 0.97 17.31 0.56
C ALA A 136 -0.15 17.88 -0.34
N PHE A 137 -0.66 19.06 -0.06
CA PHE A 137 -1.64 19.76 -0.90
C PHE A 137 -1.05 20.13 -2.27
N LEU A 138 0.14 20.74 -2.28
CA LEU A 138 0.84 21.12 -3.52
C LEU A 138 1.17 19.88 -4.37
N TRP A 139 1.64 18.81 -3.72
CA TRP A 139 1.89 17.54 -4.38
C TRP A 139 0.63 16.94 -5.00
N GLY A 140 -0.46 16.84 -4.23
CA GLY A 140 -1.75 16.35 -4.74
C GLY A 140 -2.30 17.19 -5.89
N SER A 141 -2.13 18.53 -5.82
CA SER A 141 -2.54 19.44 -6.88
C SER A 141 -1.74 19.23 -8.17
N LEU A 142 -0.42 19.00 -8.05
CA LEU A 142 0.43 18.70 -9.19
C LEU A 142 0.08 17.34 -9.82
N VAL A 143 -0.14 16.32 -9.01
CA VAL A 143 -0.58 14.99 -9.47
C VAL A 143 -1.92 15.10 -10.20
N LYS A 144 -2.88 15.86 -9.66
CA LYS A 144 -4.17 16.12 -10.33
C LYS A 144 -3.98 16.81 -11.69
N LEU A 145 -3.13 17.83 -11.74
CA LEU A 145 -2.85 18.56 -12.97
C LEU A 145 -2.25 17.66 -14.06
N LEU A 146 -1.31 16.79 -13.68
CA LEU A 146 -0.59 15.93 -14.62
C LEU A 146 -1.42 14.73 -15.08
N PHE A 147 -2.15 14.08 -14.18
CA PHE A 147 -2.80 12.79 -14.46
C PHE A 147 -4.33 12.85 -14.53
N GLY A 148 -4.95 14.00 -14.21
CA GLY A 148 -6.39 14.19 -14.35
C GLY A 148 -7.27 13.51 -13.30
N PHE A 149 -6.71 12.90 -12.25
CA PHE A 149 -7.47 12.34 -11.13
C PHE A 149 -7.27 13.16 -9.86
N GLN A 150 -8.21 13.07 -8.93
CA GLN A 150 -8.12 13.72 -7.64
C GLN A 150 -8.47 12.74 -6.53
N VAL A 151 -7.56 12.60 -5.56
CA VAL A 151 -7.75 11.89 -4.30
C VAL A 151 -7.19 12.73 -3.16
N ARG A 152 -7.73 12.56 -1.96
CA ARG A 152 -7.33 13.32 -0.76
C ARG A 152 -5.93 12.96 -0.27
N ASP A 153 -5.55 11.68 -0.41
CA ASP A 153 -4.27 11.18 0.10
C ASP A 153 -3.71 10.07 -0.80
N VAL A 154 -2.91 10.48 -1.80
CA VAL A 154 -2.27 9.55 -2.76
C VAL A 154 -1.40 8.51 -2.05
N ASP A 155 -0.70 8.95 -1.00
CA ASP A 155 0.34 8.16 -0.32
C ASP A 155 -0.19 7.36 0.88
N CYS A 156 -1.50 7.38 1.14
CA CYS A 156 -2.06 6.55 2.20
C CYS A 156 -1.91 5.07 1.85
N ALA A 157 -1.16 4.35 2.67
CA ALA A 157 -0.93 2.91 2.51
C ALA A 157 -2.04 2.10 3.19
N PHE A 158 -3.29 2.35 2.82
CA PHE A 158 -4.46 1.60 3.29
C PHE A 158 -5.44 1.50 2.12
N LYS A 159 -5.19 0.53 1.25
CA LYS A 159 -5.90 0.44 -0.03
C LYS A 159 -6.43 -0.96 -0.27
N MET A 160 -7.68 -1.06 -0.71
CA MET A 160 -8.27 -2.31 -1.18
C MET A 160 -8.53 -2.21 -2.69
N ILE A 161 -8.10 -3.21 -3.43
CA ILE A 161 -8.05 -3.18 -4.88
C ILE A 161 -8.62 -4.49 -5.42
N LYS A 162 -9.52 -4.41 -6.39
CA LYS A 162 -10.01 -5.58 -7.10
C LYS A 162 -8.94 -6.14 -8.03
N ARG A 163 -8.78 -7.45 -8.09
CA ARG A 163 -7.81 -8.17 -8.92
C ARG A 163 -7.74 -7.65 -10.36
N LYS A 164 -8.88 -7.41 -10.99
CA LYS A 164 -8.98 -6.90 -12.37
C LYS A 164 -8.20 -5.60 -12.61
N VAL A 165 -8.00 -4.78 -11.57
CA VAL A 165 -7.17 -3.56 -11.66
C VAL A 165 -5.70 -3.94 -11.73
N ILE A 166 -5.24 -4.82 -10.84
CA ILE A 166 -3.85 -5.27 -10.75
C ILE A 166 -3.44 -5.96 -12.07
N ASP A 167 -4.31 -6.80 -12.61
CA ASP A 167 -4.07 -7.53 -13.86
C ASP A 167 -3.96 -6.58 -15.07
N LYS A 168 -4.68 -5.44 -15.04
CA LYS A 168 -4.64 -4.44 -16.12
C LYS A 168 -3.50 -3.44 -15.97
N VAL A 169 -3.10 -3.11 -14.74
CA VAL A 169 -2.15 -2.05 -14.42
C VAL A 169 -0.75 -2.61 -14.17
N GLN A 170 0.16 -2.41 -15.12
CA GLN A 170 1.54 -2.82 -14.96
C GLN A 170 2.35 -1.75 -14.23
N LEU A 171 2.72 -2.01 -12.98
CA LEU A 171 3.54 -1.12 -12.17
C LEU A 171 5.03 -1.32 -12.42
N SER A 172 5.79 -0.23 -12.29
CA SER A 172 7.24 -0.23 -12.56
C SER A 172 8.03 0.78 -11.73
N ALA A 173 7.37 1.61 -10.94
CA ALA A 173 8.03 2.61 -10.09
C ALA A 173 8.67 1.93 -8.88
N GLY A 174 9.99 2.04 -8.75
CA GLY A 174 10.76 1.40 -7.67
C GLY A 174 10.72 2.12 -6.32
N GLY A 175 10.17 3.33 -6.25
CA GLY A 175 10.17 4.17 -5.05
C GLY A 175 8.76 4.54 -4.59
N ALA A 176 8.66 5.68 -3.89
CA ALA A 176 7.39 6.22 -3.38
C ALA A 176 6.36 6.51 -4.50
N MET A 177 6.82 6.63 -5.76
CA MET A 177 5.95 6.87 -6.91
C MET A 177 5.02 5.70 -7.25
N VAL A 178 5.18 4.52 -6.65
CA VAL A 178 4.33 3.36 -6.92
C VAL A 178 2.86 3.63 -6.65
N SER A 179 2.52 4.36 -5.58
CA SER A 179 1.13 4.76 -5.30
C SER A 179 0.58 5.72 -6.36
N THR A 180 1.37 6.72 -6.75
CA THR A 180 1.00 7.65 -7.83
C THR A 180 0.85 6.91 -9.17
N GLU A 181 1.76 5.98 -9.49
CA GLU A 181 1.69 5.17 -10.72
C GLU A 181 0.43 4.32 -10.75
N LEU A 182 0.13 3.63 -9.64
CA LEU A 182 -1.08 2.82 -9.51
C LEU A 182 -2.33 3.64 -9.82
N LEU A 183 -2.51 4.78 -9.15
CA LEU A 183 -3.69 5.61 -9.33
C LEU A 183 -3.75 6.24 -10.73
N ALA A 184 -2.63 6.73 -11.25
CA ALA A 184 -2.59 7.33 -12.58
C ALA A 184 -2.94 6.34 -13.70
N ARG A 185 -2.38 5.12 -13.63
CA ARG A 185 -2.70 4.06 -14.60
C ARG A 185 -4.13 3.55 -14.45
N SER A 186 -4.60 3.39 -13.22
CA SER A 186 -5.98 2.96 -12.95
C SER A 186 -6.99 3.99 -13.43
N SER A 187 -6.74 5.28 -13.21
CA SER A 187 -7.57 6.38 -13.73
C SER A 187 -7.60 6.38 -15.25
N LYS A 188 -6.43 6.25 -15.90
CA LYS A 188 -6.33 6.18 -17.37
C LYS A 188 -7.09 4.97 -17.95
N ALA A 189 -7.11 3.84 -17.22
CA ALA A 189 -7.85 2.64 -17.58
C ALA A 189 -9.36 2.72 -17.28
N GLY A 190 -9.85 3.83 -16.70
CA GLY A 190 -11.27 4.05 -16.42
C GLY A 190 -11.79 3.40 -15.13
N PHE A 191 -10.93 2.95 -14.24
CA PHE A 191 -11.33 2.38 -12.95
C PHE A 191 -11.84 3.46 -11.97
N ARG A 192 -12.84 3.09 -11.17
CA ARG A 192 -13.50 3.99 -10.22
C ARG A 192 -12.80 3.95 -8.86
N PHE A 193 -12.55 5.14 -8.30
CA PHE A 193 -12.00 5.32 -6.96
C PHE A 193 -13.10 5.69 -5.98
N VAL A 194 -13.03 5.11 -4.78
CA VAL A 194 -13.84 5.47 -3.62
C VAL A 194 -12.90 5.77 -2.46
N GLU A 195 -13.14 6.83 -1.72
CA GLU A 195 -12.29 7.25 -0.63
C GLU A 195 -12.96 7.04 0.73
N VAL A 196 -12.21 6.46 1.66
CA VAL A 196 -12.66 6.17 3.02
C VAL A 196 -11.69 6.81 4.02
N GLY A 197 -12.22 7.54 4.99
CA GLY A 197 -11.38 8.10 6.04
C GLY A 197 -10.95 7.02 7.03
N VAL A 198 -9.64 6.88 7.27
CA VAL A 198 -9.06 5.91 8.21
C VAL A 198 -8.24 6.59 9.29
N THR A 199 -8.12 5.91 10.44
CA THR A 199 -7.35 6.38 11.59
C THR A 199 -5.85 6.17 11.31
N HIS A 200 -5.06 7.20 11.58
CA HIS A 200 -3.60 7.12 11.49
C HIS A 200 -2.99 7.29 12.88
N LEU A 201 -2.38 6.24 13.37
CA LEU A 201 -1.79 6.13 14.69
C LEU A 201 -0.35 6.67 14.71
N PRO A 202 0.15 7.11 15.87
CA PRO A 202 1.56 7.40 16.03
C PRO A 202 2.41 6.14 15.80
N ARG A 203 3.57 6.29 15.15
CA ARG A 203 4.52 5.19 14.98
C ARG A 203 5.03 4.70 16.34
N VAL A 204 5.03 3.39 16.52
CA VAL A 204 5.48 2.76 17.78
C VAL A 204 7.01 2.58 17.80
N ALA A 205 7.63 2.24 16.67
CA ALA A 205 9.08 2.03 16.53
C ALA A 205 9.56 2.43 15.12
N GLY A 206 10.89 2.62 14.97
CA GLY A 206 11.54 2.95 13.70
C GLY A 206 11.67 4.46 13.41
N THR A 207 12.41 4.83 12.34
CA THR A 207 12.69 6.21 11.94
C THR A 207 12.03 6.58 10.61
N GLN A 208 11.47 7.81 10.54
CA GLN A 208 10.92 8.34 9.28
C GLN A 208 12.04 8.80 8.34
N THR A 209 12.13 8.25 7.14
CA THR A 209 13.15 8.58 6.14
C THR A 209 12.71 9.56 5.07
N GLY A 210 11.40 9.82 4.91
CA GLY A 210 10.80 10.55 3.78
C GLY A 210 10.92 12.08 3.76
N ALA A 211 11.48 12.73 4.79
CA ALA A 211 11.43 14.20 4.94
C ALA A 211 12.67 14.97 4.41
N LYS A 212 13.65 14.28 3.80
CA LYS A 212 14.87 14.92 3.30
C LYS A 212 14.62 15.68 1.98
N LEU A 213 15.18 16.89 1.83
CA LEU A 213 15.03 17.73 0.62
C LEU A 213 15.47 16.99 -0.67
N SER A 214 16.54 16.19 -0.58
CA SER A 214 17.00 15.36 -1.69
C SER A 214 15.98 14.31 -2.16
N VAL A 215 15.19 13.78 -1.22
CA VAL A 215 14.10 12.84 -1.53
C VAL A 215 12.98 13.55 -2.27
N ILE A 216 12.63 14.76 -1.85
CA ILE A 216 11.59 15.58 -2.50
C ILE A 216 11.99 15.94 -3.93
N LEU A 217 13.22 16.44 -4.16
CA LEU A 217 13.71 16.79 -5.51
C LEU A 217 13.74 15.55 -6.42
N ARG A 218 14.17 14.41 -5.89
CA ARG A 218 14.14 13.14 -6.62
C ARG A 218 12.72 12.73 -7.00
N ALA A 219 11.76 12.91 -6.09
CA ALA A 219 10.35 12.59 -6.33
C ALA A 219 9.76 13.43 -7.47
N PHE A 220 10.11 14.71 -7.60
CA PHE A 220 9.70 15.53 -8.75
C PHE A 220 10.26 14.98 -10.07
N GLY A 221 11.55 14.64 -10.13
CA GLY A 221 12.16 14.04 -11.32
C GLY A 221 11.49 12.72 -11.73
N GLU A 222 11.18 11.88 -10.73
CA GLU A 222 10.47 10.61 -10.94
C GLU A 222 9.02 10.84 -11.43
N LEU A 223 8.33 11.86 -10.91
CA LEU A 223 6.97 12.22 -11.31
C LEU A 223 6.88 12.60 -12.78
N PHE A 224 7.79 13.45 -13.28
CA PHE A 224 7.80 13.85 -14.69
C PHE A 224 8.17 12.69 -15.62
N LYS A 225 9.10 11.82 -15.21
CA LYS A 225 9.41 10.58 -15.94
C LYS A 225 8.18 9.67 -16.03
N LEU A 226 7.47 9.52 -14.92
CA LEU A 226 6.25 8.73 -14.85
C LEU A 226 5.17 9.31 -15.75
N TYR A 227 4.98 10.63 -15.73
CA TYR A 227 4.03 11.31 -16.60
C TYR A 227 4.31 11.04 -18.07
N GLY A 228 5.55 11.22 -18.53
CA GLY A 228 5.96 10.91 -19.90
C GLY A 228 5.68 9.46 -20.28
N LYS A 229 5.99 8.51 -19.36
CA LYS A 229 5.76 7.08 -19.58
C LYS A 229 4.27 6.74 -19.72
N ILE A 230 3.41 7.30 -18.85
CA ILE A 230 1.97 7.03 -18.88
C ILE A 230 1.29 7.73 -20.06
N LYS A 231 1.68 8.95 -20.39
CA LYS A 231 1.11 9.71 -21.51
C LYS A 231 1.34 9.00 -22.86
N ASN A 232 2.51 8.42 -23.06
CA ASN A 232 2.91 7.79 -24.32
C ASN A 232 2.45 6.33 -24.47
N GLN A 233 1.80 5.74 -23.47
CA GLN A 233 1.21 4.40 -23.59
C GLN A 233 -0.14 4.48 -24.32
N PRO A 234 -0.42 3.58 -25.27
CA PRO A 234 -1.77 3.45 -25.85
C PRO A 234 -2.82 3.21 -24.75
N LYS A 235 -4.06 3.61 -25.04
CA LYS A 235 -5.21 3.37 -24.15
C LYS A 235 -5.55 1.89 -24.07
#